data_d05778fbf584f3cc1e6076f8fbc0a163
#
_entry.id   d05778fbf584f3cc1e6076f8fbc0a163
#
_cell.length_a   1.000
_cell.length_b   1.000
_cell.length_c   1.000
_cell.angle_alpha   90.00
_cell.angle_beta   90.00
_cell.angle_gamma   90.00
#
_symmetry.space_group_name_H-M   'P 1'
#
loop_
_entity.id
_entity.type
_entity.pdbx_description
1 polymer ?
#
loop_
_entity_poly.entity_id
_entity_poly.type
_entity_poly.pdbx_seq_one_letter_code
_entity_poly.pdbx_strand_id
1 'polypeptide(L)'
;MEGAAWTEPAAPLRLVARELSPPTVSSPAWLTRQVDRVVAASSLVPMTPLLDIRAFPWTCALRGRVAEIAHEASAGRSVEPRAHPLTAALLGVIPGLVSARFVPIEPGVHAMARPKAGRMVLTCHLGLVIPREGDLRLRVGKRTVRWAEGETLMFDETQADAWWNDGDRAGLVLALRVRRPLRQPGRWLADRLLRAN
;
A
#
# COMPACT_ATOMS: atom_id res chain seq x y z
N MET A 1 3.39 -41.35 -27.88
CA MET A 1 3.02 -40.75 -26.58
C MET A 1 4.27 -40.12 -26.04
N GLU A 2 4.49 -38.85 -26.41
CA GLU A 2 5.63 -38.07 -25.93
C GLU A 2 5.12 -37.05 -24.93
N GLY A 3 5.64 -37.15 -23.71
CA GLY A 3 5.29 -36.26 -22.60
C GLY A 3 5.85 -34.86 -22.84
N ALA A 4 4.97 -33.87 -22.90
CA ALA A 4 5.34 -32.49 -22.94
C ALA A 4 6.03 -32.13 -21.62
N ALA A 5 7.33 -31.86 -21.68
CA ALA A 5 8.12 -31.31 -20.59
C ALA A 5 7.65 -29.87 -20.33
N TRP A 6 7.18 -29.62 -19.15
CA TRP A 6 6.89 -28.28 -18.66
C TRP A 6 8.22 -27.50 -18.50
N THR A 7 8.49 -26.60 -19.42
CA THR A 7 9.56 -25.62 -19.26
C THR A 7 9.07 -24.53 -18.33
N GLU A 8 9.73 -24.44 -17.19
CA GLU A 8 9.56 -23.40 -16.19
C GLU A 8 9.79 -22.00 -16.83
N PRO A 9 8.85 -21.05 -16.76
CA PRO A 9 9.09 -19.73 -17.32
C PRO A 9 10.12 -19.01 -16.45
N ALA A 10 11.23 -18.65 -17.07
CA ALA A 10 12.33 -17.93 -16.44
C ALA A 10 11.85 -16.57 -15.88
N ALA A 11 12.09 -16.39 -14.62
CA ALA A 11 11.88 -15.29 -13.71
C ALA A 11 11.84 -13.85 -14.24
N PRO A 12 10.73 -13.13 -13.99
CA PRO A 12 10.76 -11.68 -13.74
C PRO A 12 10.50 -11.28 -12.28
N LEU A 13 10.53 -12.24 -11.35
CA LEU A 13 10.09 -12.05 -9.96
C LEU A 13 10.99 -11.13 -9.10
N ARG A 14 12.20 -10.78 -9.55
CA ARG A 14 13.16 -10.01 -8.73
C ARG A 14 13.02 -8.49 -8.82
N LEU A 15 12.43 -7.94 -9.87
CA LEU A 15 12.40 -6.49 -10.11
C LEU A 15 11.30 -5.74 -9.34
N VAL A 16 10.10 -6.33 -9.21
CA VAL A 16 8.97 -5.67 -8.56
C VAL A 16 9.15 -5.54 -7.04
N ALA A 17 9.76 -6.54 -6.42
CA ALA A 17 10.01 -6.51 -4.96
C ALA A 17 11.08 -5.48 -4.56
N ARG A 18 11.98 -5.09 -5.45
CA ARG A 18 13.08 -4.17 -5.15
C ARG A 18 12.64 -2.69 -5.18
N GLU A 19 11.64 -2.34 -5.98
CA GLU A 19 11.11 -0.97 -6.07
C GLU A 19 10.16 -0.61 -4.92
N LEU A 20 9.68 -1.61 -4.17
CA LEU A 20 8.71 -1.42 -3.08
C LEU A 20 9.36 -1.07 -1.73
N SER A 21 10.68 -1.11 -1.62
CA SER A 21 11.37 -0.92 -0.34
C SER A 21 12.20 0.36 -0.35
N PRO A 22 11.84 1.41 0.42
CA PRO A 22 12.81 2.43 0.78
C PRO A 22 13.96 1.80 1.57
N PRO A 23 15.17 2.41 1.59
CA PRO A 23 16.29 1.90 2.35
C PRO A 23 15.89 1.73 3.82
N THR A 24 15.98 0.50 4.32
CA THR A 24 15.75 0.19 5.72
C THR A 24 17.00 0.57 6.50
N VAL A 25 16.94 1.67 7.23
CA VAL A 25 17.83 1.89 8.35
C VAL A 25 17.47 0.82 9.39
N SER A 26 18.33 -0.14 9.62
CA SER A 26 18.11 -1.24 10.58
C SER A 26 18.25 -0.71 12.00
N SER A 27 17.15 -0.22 12.55
CA SER A 27 17.07 0.07 13.99
C SER A 27 17.10 -1.23 14.78
N PRO A 28 17.77 -1.27 15.95
CA PRO A 28 17.76 -2.44 16.81
C PRO A 28 16.34 -2.90 17.13
N ALA A 29 16.08 -4.21 17.06
CA ALA A 29 14.72 -4.76 17.23
C ALA A 29 14.06 -4.38 18.58
N TRP A 30 14.85 -4.17 19.63
CA TRP A 30 14.33 -3.71 20.92
C TRP A 30 13.79 -2.28 20.84
N LEU A 31 14.49 -1.39 20.13
CA LEU A 31 14.05 0.01 19.95
C LEU A 31 12.76 0.08 19.15
N THR A 32 12.67 -0.67 18.05
CA THR A 32 11.44 -0.79 17.26
C THR A 32 10.27 -1.24 18.13
N ARG A 33 10.46 -2.26 18.99
CA ARG A 33 9.41 -2.71 19.91
C ARG A 33 8.97 -1.66 20.92
N GLN A 34 9.89 -0.85 21.45
CA GLN A 34 9.52 0.25 22.38
C GLN A 34 8.74 1.34 21.65
N VAL A 35 9.20 1.75 20.46
CA VAL A 35 8.48 2.71 19.61
C VAL A 35 7.08 2.19 19.30
N ASP A 36 6.94 0.93 18.90
CA ASP A 36 5.65 0.31 18.57
C ASP A 36 4.69 0.28 19.78
N ARG A 37 5.20 0.09 21.00
CA ARG A 37 4.38 0.18 22.22
C ARG A 37 3.84 1.59 22.44
N VAL A 38 4.67 2.62 22.30
CA VAL A 38 4.26 4.02 22.42
C VAL A 38 3.25 4.38 21.32
N VAL A 39 3.50 3.96 20.09
CA VAL A 39 2.59 4.14 18.96
C VAL A 39 1.24 3.46 19.23
N ALA A 40 1.24 2.22 19.71
CA ALA A 40 0.02 1.48 20.03
C ALA A 40 -0.79 2.17 21.13
N ALA A 41 -0.15 2.61 22.21
CA ALA A 41 -0.80 3.33 23.31
C ALA A 41 -1.33 4.72 22.92
N SER A 42 -0.77 5.31 21.86
CA SER A 42 -1.12 6.65 21.37
C SER A 42 -2.05 6.63 20.16
N SER A 43 -2.35 5.47 19.59
CA SER A 43 -3.14 5.37 18.37
C SER A 43 -4.58 5.80 18.57
N LEU A 44 -5.07 6.64 17.65
CA LEU A 44 -6.47 7.07 17.57
C LEU A 44 -7.32 6.11 16.72
N VAL A 45 -6.69 5.12 16.10
CA VAL A 45 -7.35 4.07 15.31
C VAL A 45 -6.94 2.69 15.83
N PRO A 46 -7.76 1.65 15.63
CA PRO A 46 -7.44 0.30 16.09
C PRO A 46 -6.08 -0.21 15.55
N MET A 47 -5.41 -1.05 16.35
CA MET A 47 -4.16 -1.72 15.95
C MET A 47 -4.43 -3.04 15.21
N THR A 48 -5.53 -3.10 14.46
CA THR A 48 -5.93 -4.25 13.65
C THR A 48 -5.22 -4.24 12.29
N PRO A 49 -5.02 -5.42 11.66
CA PRO A 49 -4.42 -5.50 10.33
C PRO A 49 -5.16 -4.68 9.26
N LEU A 50 -6.48 -4.78 9.23
CA LEU A 50 -7.37 -4.00 8.37
C LEU A 50 -8.11 -2.97 9.23
N LEU A 51 -8.21 -1.74 8.72
CA LEU A 51 -8.86 -0.63 9.39
C LEU A 51 -10.16 -0.24 8.67
N ASP A 52 -11.12 0.28 9.45
CA ASP A 52 -12.37 0.82 8.89
C ASP A 52 -12.08 2.13 8.16
N ILE A 53 -12.44 2.19 6.87
CA ILE A 53 -12.24 3.36 6.02
C ILE A 53 -13.03 4.59 6.51
N ARG A 54 -14.10 4.40 7.30
CA ARG A 54 -14.87 5.49 7.91
C ARG A 54 -14.04 6.35 8.85
N ALA A 55 -12.95 5.83 9.40
CA ALA A 55 -11.99 6.61 10.16
C ALA A 55 -11.12 7.55 9.30
N PHE A 56 -11.24 7.45 7.96
CA PHE A 56 -10.42 8.19 6.99
C PHE A 56 -11.31 8.86 5.93
N PRO A 57 -12.07 9.91 6.29
CA PRO A 57 -13.09 10.51 5.41
C PRO A 57 -12.53 11.07 4.10
N TRP A 58 -11.25 11.43 4.04
CA TRP A 58 -10.57 11.87 2.83
C TRP A 58 -10.57 10.82 1.69
N THR A 59 -10.76 9.53 2.01
CA THR A 59 -10.87 8.46 1.00
C THR A 59 -12.07 8.64 0.09
N CYS A 60 -13.14 9.30 0.56
CA CYS A 60 -14.34 9.56 -0.26
C CYS A 60 -14.02 10.42 -1.48
N ALA A 61 -13.18 11.44 -1.33
CA ALA A 61 -12.79 12.31 -2.45
C ALA A 61 -12.02 11.53 -3.54
N LEU A 62 -11.14 10.62 -3.14
CA LEU A 62 -10.40 9.76 -4.07
C LEU A 62 -11.33 8.78 -4.78
N ARG A 63 -12.23 8.12 -4.04
CA ARG A 63 -13.20 7.16 -4.59
C ARG A 63 -14.15 7.81 -5.61
N GLY A 64 -14.52 9.07 -5.38
CA GLY A 64 -15.38 9.82 -6.31
C GLY A 64 -14.71 10.21 -7.63
N ARG A 65 -13.40 10.04 -7.77
CA ARG A 65 -12.63 10.47 -8.95
C ARG A 65 -11.74 9.36 -9.53
N VAL A 66 -12.14 8.10 -9.34
CA VAL A 66 -11.35 6.91 -9.74
C VAL A 66 -11.03 6.91 -11.23
N ALA A 67 -12.00 7.20 -12.09
CA ALA A 67 -11.82 7.17 -13.54
C ALA A 67 -10.78 8.20 -14.01
N GLU A 68 -10.83 9.40 -13.46
CA GLU A 68 -9.87 10.46 -13.79
C GLU A 68 -8.48 10.17 -13.25
N ILE A 69 -8.38 9.64 -12.02
CA ILE A 69 -7.10 9.21 -11.44
C ILE A 69 -6.50 8.05 -12.27
N ALA A 70 -7.33 7.10 -12.71
CA ALA A 70 -6.89 6.00 -13.56
C ALA A 70 -6.39 6.48 -14.92
N HIS A 71 -7.06 7.50 -15.49
CA HIS A 71 -6.61 8.13 -16.73
C HIS A 71 -5.23 8.80 -16.57
N GLU A 72 -5.04 9.57 -15.51
CA GLU A 72 -3.74 10.19 -15.21
C GLU A 72 -2.63 9.16 -14.99
N ALA A 73 -2.94 8.00 -14.40
CA ALA A 73 -1.96 6.96 -14.09
C ALA A 73 -1.18 6.42 -15.31
N SER A 74 -1.70 6.63 -16.53
CA SER A 74 -1.02 6.28 -17.77
C SER A 74 0.27 7.08 -18.01
N ALA A 75 0.42 8.26 -17.38
CA ALA A 75 1.56 9.15 -17.55
C ALA A 75 2.80 8.73 -16.73
N GLY A 76 2.67 7.79 -15.80
CA GLY A 76 3.82 7.31 -15.02
C GLY A 76 3.44 6.65 -13.69
N ARG A 77 4.42 5.98 -13.06
CA ARG A 77 4.21 5.26 -11.79
C ARG A 77 4.31 6.17 -10.55
N SER A 78 5.12 7.22 -10.61
CA SER A 78 5.21 8.20 -9.53
C SER A 78 4.18 9.30 -9.75
N VAL A 79 3.53 9.75 -8.67
CA VAL A 79 2.59 10.86 -8.78
C VAL A 79 3.37 12.18 -8.83
N GLU A 80 3.34 12.84 -9.97
CA GLU A 80 3.99 14.12 -10.21
C GLU A 80 2.95 15.20 -10.53
N PRO A 81 3.02 16.41 -9.92
CA PRO A 81 1.99 17.43 -10.09
C PRO A 81 1.78 17.88 -11.55
N ARG A 82 2.83 17.83 -12.39
CA ARG A 82 2.73 18.21 -13.81
C ARG A 82 2.08 17.15 -14.68
N ALA A 83 2.36 15.87 -14.38
CA ALA A 83 1.82 14.73 -15.13
C ALA A 83 0.46 14.27 -14.59
N HIS A 84 0.19 14.49 -13.30
CA HIS A 84 -0.98 14.01 -12.57
C HIS A 84 -1.63 15.14 -11.75
N PRO A 85 -2.11 16.23 -12.38
CA PRO A 85 -2.53 17.44 -11.67
C PRO A 85 -3.73 17.21 -10.76
N LEU A 86 -4.73 16.44 -11.20
CA LEU A 86 -5.88 16.10 -10.37
C LEU A 86 -5.51 15.23 -9.20
N THR A 87 -4.76 14.16 -9.47
CA THR A 87 -4.30 13.24 -8.41
C THR A 87 -3.46 14.00 -7.38
N ALA A 88 -2.52 14.83 -7.83
CA ALA A 88 -1.69 15.63 -6.94
C ALA A 88 -2.51 16.61 -6.08
N ALA A 89 -3.53 17.26 -6.65
CA ALA A 89 -4.43 18.13 -5.89
C ALA A 89 -5.22 17.36 -4.82
N LEU A 90 -5.76 16.19 -5.16
CA LEU A 90 -6.47 15.33 -4.20
C LEU A 90 -5.54 14.84 -3.09
N LEU A 91 -4.30 14.50 -3.42
CA LEU A 91 -3.30 14.04 -2.46
C LEU A 91 -2.83 15.17 -1.53
N GLY A 92 -2.79 16.40 -2.02
CA GLY A 92 -2.33 17.57 -1.26
C GLY A 92 -3.18 17.88 -0.02
N VAL A 93 -4.44 17.42 0.02
CA VAL A 93 -5.34 17.63 1.17
C VAL A 93 -5.39 16.43 2.13
N ILE A 94 -4.64 15.36 1.87
CA ILE A 94 -4.61 14.17 2.74
C ILE A 94 -3.73 14.43 3.97
N PRO A 95 -4.30 14.35 5.18
CA PRO A 95 -3.53 14.57 6.39
C PRO A 95 -2.43 13.53 6.57
N GLY A 96 -1.20 14.00 6.72
CA GLY A 96 -0.07 13.12 7.03
C GLY A 96 0.34 12.19 5.88
N LEU A 97 0.06 12.55 4.63
CA LEU A 97 0.56 11.82 3.48
C LEU A 97 2.10 11.76 3.53
N VAL A 98 2.63 10.55 3.36
CA VAL A 98 4.07 10.27 3.33
C VAL A 98 4.54 10.03 1.91
N SER A 99 3.80 9.23 1.16
CA SER A 99 4.09 8.94 -0.26
C SER A 99 2.86 8.44 -0.98
N ALA A 100 2.86 8.60 -2.30
CA ALA A 100 1.84 8.09 -3.20
C ALA A 100 2.48 7.58 -4.48
N ARG A 101 1.95 6.48 -5.04
CA ARG A 101 2.39 5.92 -6.32
C ARG A 101 1.32 5.05 -6.95
N PHE A 102 1.39 4.91 -8.25
CA PHE A 102 0.64 3.93 -9.01
C PHE A 102 1.38 2.59 -9.02
N VAL A 103 0.69 1.51 -8.69
CA VAL A 103 1.26 0.17 -8.60
C VAL A 103 0.49 -0.75 -9.54
N PRO A 104 1.09 -1.13 -10.69
CA PRO A 104 0.53 -2.19 -11.50
C PRO A 104 0.76 -3.53 -10.80
N ILE A 105 -0.22 -4.43 -10.92
CA ILE A 105 -0.16 -5.79 -10.41
C ILE A 105 -0.33 -6.70 -11.61
N GLU A 106 0.80 -7.11 -12.18
CA GLU A 106 0.85 -7.86 -13.42
C GLU A 106 0.23 -9.27 -13.27
N PRO A 107 -0.28 -9.87 -14.37
CA PRO A 107 -0.73 -11.26 -14.40
C PRO A 107 0.33 -12.23 -13.91
N GLY A 108 -0.08 -13.26 -13.16
CA GLY A 108 0.81 -14.30 -12.66
C GLY A 108 1.77 -13.84 -11.53
N VAL A 109 1.64 -12.60 -11.05
CA VAL A 109 2.47 -12.12 -9.95
C VAL A 109 2.02 -12.76 -8.63
N HIS A 110 2.97 -13.42 -7.97
CA HIS A 110 2.87 -13.89 -6.59
C HIS A 110 4.02 -13.25 -5.82
N ALA A 111 3.72 -12.22 -5.05
CA ALA A 111 4.73 -11.47 -4.31
C ALA A 111 4.48 -11.55 -2.81
N MET A 112 5.57 -11.74 -2.05
CA MET A 112 5.53 -11.62 -0.59
C MET A 112 6.00 -10.23 -0.19
N ALA A 113 5.18 -9.53 0.56
CA ALA A 113 5.57 -8.27 1.17
C ALA A 113 6.59 -8.56 2.28
N ARG A 114 7.69 -7.81 2.28
CA ARG A 114 8.55 -7.80 3.46
C ARG A 114 7.87 -6.93 4.52
N PRO A 115 7.65 -7.45 5.75
CA PRO A 115 7.13 -6.62 6.83
C PRO A 115 8.01 -5.40 7.00
N LYS A 116 7.40 -4.22 6.96
CA LYS A 116 8.12 -2.98 7.22
C LYS A 116 8.23 -2.75 8.71
N ALA A 117 9.35 -2.21 9.14
CA ALA A 117 9.55 -1.89 10.55
C ALA A 117 8.72 -0.66 10.95
N GLY A 118 8.03 -0.76 12.10
CA GLY A 118 7.36 0.36 12.75
C GLY A 118 5.91 0.60 12.28
N ARG A 119 5.03 0.79 13.26
CA ARG A 119 3.59 0.95 13.08
C ARG A 119 3.12 2.40 12.91
N MET A 120 4.06 3.31 12.64
CA MET A 120 3.79 4.76 12.51
C MET A 120 3.07 5.15 11.22
N VAL A 121 3.09 4.26 10.23
CA VAL A 121 2.53 4.49 8.91
C VAL A 121 1.48 3.42 8.60
N LEU A 122 0.43 3.85 7.94
CA LEU A 122 -0.62 3.01 7.39
C LEU A 122 -0.56 3.08 5.88
N THR A 123 -1.04 2.03 5.22
CA THR A 123 -1.16 1.99 3.77
C THR A 123 -2.62 1.98 3.36
N CYS A 124 -2.95 2.81 2.37
CA CYS A 124 -4.24 2.83 1.69
C CYS A 124 -4.02 2.42 0.24
N HIS A 125 -4.73 1.42 -0.23
CA HIS A 125 -4.83 1.09 -1.64
C HIS A 125 -6.20 1.49 -2.18
N LEU A 126 -6.23 2.29 -3.24
CA LEU A 126 -7.43 2.55 -4.03
C LEU A 126 -7.33 1.71 -5.31
N GLY A 127 -8.33 0.85 -5.56
CA GLY A 127 -8.45 0.12 -6.82
C GLY A 127 -8.81 1.06 -7.95
N LEU A 128 -7.95 1.20 -8.95
CA LEU A 128 -8.16 2.07 -10.11
C LEU A 128 -8.68 1.27 -11.32
N VAL A 129 -7.99 0.19 -11.64
CA VAL A 129 -8.38 -0.76 -12.69
C VAL A 129 -8.24 -2.14 -12.08
N ILE A 130 -9.37 -2.79 -11.85
CA ILE A 130 -9.38 -4.13 -11.25
C ILE A 130 -10.14 -5.05 -12.18
N PRO A 131 -9.48 -6.06 -12.77
CA PRO A 131 -10.14 -7.05 -13.62
C PRO A 131 -11.30 -7.73 -12.89
N ARG A 132 -12.45 -7.84 -13.55
CA ARG A 132 -13.63 -8.51 -13.00
C ARG A 132 -13.43 -10.02 -12.93
N GLU A 133 -12.67 -10.55 -13.90
CA GLU A 133 -12.29 -11.95 -14.00
C GLU A 133 -10.88 -12.12 -13.43
N GLY A 134 -10.64 -13.25 -12.80
CA GLY A 134 -9.39 -13.55 -12.11
C GLY A 134 -9.45 -13.21 -10.61
N ASP A 135 -8.33 -13.40 -9.95
CA ASP A 135 -8.24 -13.33 -8.50
C ASP A 135 -7.09 -12.41 -8.08
N LEU A 136 -7.43 -11.12 -7.91
CA LEU A 136 -6.49 -10.10 -7.44
C LEU A 136 -6.65 -9.92 -5.94
N ARG A 137 -5.70 -10.45 -5.16
CA ARG A 137 -5.81 -10.56 -3.71
C ARG A 137 -4.61 -9.98 -2.95
N LEU A 138 -4.90 -9.48 -1.76
CA LEU A 138 -3.93 -9.06 -0.75
C LEU A 138 -4.19 -9.83 0.54
N ARG A 139 -3.16 -10.41 1.14
CA ARG A 139 -3.22 -10.97 2.48
C ARG A 139 -2.63 -9.96 3.48
N VAL A 140 -3.41 -9.68 4.52
CA VAL A 140 -2.99 -8.80 5.62
C VAL A 140 -3.23 -9.56 6.94
N GLY A 141 -2.17 -10.02 7.56
CA GLY A 141 -2.22 -10.93 8.69
C GLY A 141 -2.93 -12.23 8.30
N LYS A 142 -4.00 -12.57 9.02
CA LYS A 142 -4.79 -13.78 8.76
C LYS A 142 -5.94 -13.57 7.77
N ARG A 143 -6.09 -12.38 7.20
CA ARG A 143 -7.21 -12.05 6.31
C ARG A 143 -6.73 -11.89 4.88
N THR A 144 -7.42 -12.55 3.95
CA THR A 144 -7.29 -12.31 2.52
C THR A 144 -8.43 -11.42 2.07
N VAL A 145 -8.10 -10.34 1.37
CA VAL A 145 -9.05 -9.38 0.80
C VAL A 145 -8.81 -9.25 -0.69
N ARG A 146 -9.87 -8.98 -1.44
CA ARG A 146 -9.79 -8.68 -2.87
C ARG A 146 -9.82 -7.17 -3.06
N TRP A 147 -9.08 -6.68 -4.06
CA TRP A 147 -9.30 -5.33 -4.54
C TRP A 147 -10.58 -5.26 -5.35
N ALA A 148 -11.26 -4.13 -5.25
CA ALA A 148 -12.36 -3.78 -6.12
C ALA A 148 -12.11 -2.37 -6.66
N GLU A 149 -12.55 -2.15 -7.90
CA GLU A 149 -12.46 -0.83 -8.54
C GLU A 149 -13.32 0.19 -7.78
N GLY A 150 -12.75 1.36 -7.53
CA GLY A 150 -13.41 2.42 -6.75
C GLY A 150 -13.41 2.21 -5.25
N GLU A 151 -12.91 1.07 -4.75
CA GLU A 151 -12.88 0.79 -3.32
C GLU A 151 -11.48 1.02 -2.72
N THR A 152 -11.47 1.42 -1.46
CA THR A 152 -10.24 1.63 -0.69
C THR A 152 -10.06 0.54 0.34
N LEU A 153 -8.82 0.04 0.45
CA LEU A 153 -8.37 -0.84 1.53
C LEU A 153 -7.37 -0.09 2.39
N MET A 154 -7.69 0.06 3.68
CA MET A 154 -6.79 0.68 4.65
C MET A 154 -6.21 -0.39 5.57
N PHE A 155 -4.88 -0.49 5.68
CA PHE A 155 -4.24 -1.54 6.45
C PHE A 155 -2.91 -1.13 7.07
N ASP A 156 -2.50 -1.89 8.08
CA ASP A 156 -1.18 -1.80 8.72
C ASP A 156 -0.17 -2.59 7.90
N GLU A 157 0.74 -1.90 7.19
CA GLU A 157 1.72 -2.54 6.31
C GLU A 157 2.72 -3.46 7.04
N THR A 158 2.83 -3.36 8.37
CA THR A 158 3.66 -4.28 9.16
C THR A 158 3.10 -5.69 9.20
N GLN A 159 1.83 -5.85 8.80
CA GLN A 159 1.11 -7.11 8.76
C GLN A 159 0.72 -7.56 7.34
N ALA A 160 1.01 -6.75 6.31
CA ALA A 160 0.83 -7.16 4.92
C ALA A 160 1.92 -8.17 4.55
N ASP A 161 1.54 -9.36 4.11
CA ASP A 161 2.48 -10.44 3.90
C ASP A 161 2.50 -11.04 2.48
N ALA A 162 1.44 -10.87 1.69
CA ALA A 162 1.44 -11.34 0.30
C ALA A 162 0.39 -10.65 -0.56
N TRP A 163 0.65 -10.54 -1.86
CA TRP A 163 -0.35 -10.23 -2.87
C TRP A 163 -0.12 -11.07 -4.12
N TRP A 164 -1.21 -11.34 -4.85
CA TRP A 164 -1.15 -12.10 -6.08
C TRP A 164 -2.25 -11.72 -7.05
N ASN A 165 -1.98 -11.96 -8.32
CA ASN A 165 -2.89 -11.81 -9.43
C ASN A 165 -2.92 -13.12 -10.21
N ASP A 166 -3.94 -13.93 -9.97
CA ASP A 166 -4.16 -15.21 -10.67
C ASP A 166 -4.98 -15.03 -11.96
N GLY A 167 -5.25 -13.77 -12.35
CA GLY A 167 -5.93 -13.43 -13.59
C GLY A 167 -4.99 -13.31 -14.78
N ASP A 168 -5.57 -13.07 -15.95
CA ASP A 168 -4.90 -12.85 -17.23
C ASP A 168 -4.63 -11.38 -17.55
N ARG A 169 -5.16 -10.46 -16.74
CA ARG A 169 -5.05 -9.01 -16.93
C ARG A 169 -4.37 -8.34 -15.74
N ALA A 170 -3.61 -7.29 -16.04
CA ALA A 170 -3.01 -6.47 -14.99
C ALA A 170 -4.06 -5.67 -14.23
N GLY A 171 -3.90 -5.60 -12.91
CA GLY A 171 -4.59 -4.64 -12.06
C GLY A 171 -3.76 -3.37 -11.86
N LEU A 172 -4.42 -2.26 -11.47
CA LEU A 172 -3.77 -1.00 -11.13
C LEU A 172 -4.36 -0.46 -9.84
N VAL A 173 -3.49 -0.14 -8.89
CA VAL A 173 -3.88 0.49 -7.63
C VAL A 173 -3.09 1.77 -7.39
N LEU A 174 -3.73 2.78 -6.79
CA LEU A 174 -3.03 3.91 -6.18
C LEU A 174 -2.69 3.53 -4.75
N ALA A 175 -1.41 3.37 -4.47
CA ALA A 175 -0.89 3.04 -3.14
C ALA A 175 -0.43 4.30 -2.42
N LEU A 176 -1.04 4.59 -1.29
CA LEU A 176 -0.77 5.74 -0.44
C LEU A 176 -0.20 5.26 0.88
N ARG A 177 0.82 5.95 1.37
CA ARG A 177 1.32 5.79 2.73
C ARG A 177 0.97 7.05 3.51
N VAL A 178 0.28 6.89 4.63
CA VAL A 178 -0.15 7.99 5.49
C VAL A 178 0.31 7.76 6.91
N ARG A 179 0.59 8.82 7.64
CA ARG A 179 0.91 8.72 9.07
C ARG A 179 -0.29 8.17 9.82
N ARG A 180 -0.04 7.24 10.75
CA ARG A 180 -1.06 6.78 11.66
C ARG A 180 -1.54 7.96 12.52
N PRO A 181 -2.86 8.19 12.67
CA PRO A 181 -3.38 9.18 13.59
C PRO A 181 -2.98 8.85 15.03
N LEU A 182 -2.23 9.73 15.67
CA LEU A 182 -1.68 9.55 17.01
C LEU A 182 -1.96 10.76 17.89
N ARG A 183 -2.27 10.49 19.18
CA ARG A 183 -2.20 11.49 20.24
C ARG A 183 -0.78 11.59 20.82
N GLN A 184 -0.51 12.58 21.64
CA GLN A 184 0.75 12.67 22.37
C GLN A 184 0.87 11.52 23.41
N PRO A 185 2.09 11.00 23.67
CA PRO A 185 3.39 11.43 23.13
C PRO A 185 3.77 10.75 21.79
N GLY A 186 3.00 9.76 21.34
CA GLY A 186 3.32 8.98 20.12
C GLY A 186 3.41 9.83 18.86
N ARG A 187 2.60 10.91 18.75
CA ARG A 187 2.67 11.84 17.63
C ARG A 187 4.03 12.53 17.54
N TRP A 188 4.52 13.07 18.62
CA TRP A 188 5.83 13.72 18.68
C TRP A 188 6.95 12.74 18.29
N LEU A 189 6.90 11.51 18.84
CA LEU A 189 7.88 10.47 18.53
C LEU A 189 7.87 10.10 17.03
N ALA A 190 6.70 9.88 16.46
CA ALA A 190 6.53 9.56 15.05
C ALA A 190 7.02 10.70 14.14
N ASP A 191 6.69 11.95 14.46
CA ASP A 191 7.15 13.13 13.71
C ASP A 191 8.67 13.25 13.71
N ARG A 192 9.32 12.98 14.85
CA ARG A 192 10.78 13.01 14.95
C ARG A 192 11.45 11.91 14.13
N LEU A 193 10.94 10.69 14.22
CA LEU A 193 11.51 9.53 13.52
C LEU A 193 11.27 9.57 12.01
N LEU A 194 10.10 10.04 11.57
CA LEU A 194 9.78 10.14 10.14
C LEU A 194 10.47 11.31 9.43
N ARG A 195 10.98 12.31 10.17
CA ARG A 195 11.81 13.39 9.60
C ARG A 195 13.29 13.02 9.51
N ALA A 196 13.74 12.04 10.27
CA ALA A 196 15.13 11.60 10.30
C ALA A 196 15.47 10.57 9.20
N ASN A 197 14.45 10.06 8.50
CA ASN A 197 14.55 9.14 7.35
C ASN A 197 14.11 9.82 6.05
#